data_49c95cee6db7a3894204eb1e9bd2e22f
#
_entry.id   49c95cee6db7a3894204eb1e9bd2e22f
#
_cell.length_a   1.000
_cell.length_b   1.000
_cell.length_c   1.000
_cell.angle_alpha   90.00
_cell.angle_beta   90.00
_cell.angle_gamma   90.00
#
_symmetry.space_group_name_H-M   'P 1'
#
loop_
_entity.id
_entity.type
_entity.pdbx_description
1 polymer ?
#
loop_
_entity_poly.entity_id
_entity_poly.type
_entity_poly.pdbx_seq_one_letter_code
_entity_poly.pdbx_strand_id
1 'polypeptide(L)'
;MGIYYFLLWIGVIGTFLSQDSRLKRTGFYIIFIYILALFVMVVFRYDVGTDYLEYTDYYYRIHSLFELTSEDFFVEPGYVLLSSLLRSIGAPFELLSFILFLIIVCNLKRAIAFFSDNIPLSVVLYVFLFFLSFHFNLIRHGVMVSFVWKGYSWWFVGKKKRAFISLVCGAMFHALSLCFLSLLFIHLRKYPIYIYAGVLVFSFIISAHPDWLLSLFDTLLSSIIGTDNRLFFYLNGGHSGVLNETGVTIGMFFNLTLFCVSYFLLIDK
;
A
#
# COMPACT_ATOMS: atom_id res chain seq x y z
N MET A 1 -11.73 3.06 19.75
CA MET A 1 -12.42 3.81 18.65
C MET A 1 -12.39 5.34 18.83
N GLY A 2 -12.70 5.89 20.03
CA GLY A 2 -12.79 7.34 20.24
C GLY A 2 -11.57 8.16 19.82
N ILE A 3 -10.33 7.66 20.08
CA ILE A 3 -9.09 8.36 19.74
C ILE A 3 -8.91 8.55 18.22
N TYR A 4 -9.34 7.57 17.39
CA TYR A 4 -9.27 7.69 15.93
C TYR A 4 -10.21 8.76 15.39
N TYR A 5 -11.43 8.84 15.91
CA TYR A 5 -12.38 9.91 15.54
C TYR A 5 -11.86 11.28 15.98
N PHE A 6 -11.29 11.37 17.19
CA PHE A 6 -10.71 12.62 17.69
C PHE A 6 -9.55 13.09 16.78
N LEU A 7 -8.63 12.20 16.42
CA LEU A 7 -7.54 12.53 15.52
C LEU A 7 -8.04 12.92 14.13
N LEU A 8 -9.06 12.22 13.61
CA LEU A 8 -9.66 12.58 12.33
C LEU A 8 -10.22 14.01 12.35
N TRP A 9 -10.91 14.40 13.43
CA TRP A 9 -11.39 15.76 13.60
C TRP A 9 -10.27 16.80 13.64
N ILE A 10 -9.15 16.52 14.31
CA ILE A 10 -7.98 17.40 14.29
C ILE A 10 -7.48 17.60 12.85
N GLY A 11 -7.38 16.52 12.07
CA GLY A 11 -7.00 16.59 10.66
C GLY A 11 -7.96 17.43 9.83
N VAL A 12 -9.27 17.26 10.01
CA VAL A 12 -10.33 18.03 9.33
C VAL A 12 -10.21 19.51 9.69
N ILE A 13 -10.09 19.86 10.97
CA ILE A 13 -9.90 21.25 11.43
C ILE A 13 -8.65 21.86 10.80
N GLY A 14 -7.52 21.14 10.84
CA GLY A 14 -6.28 21.60 10.20
C GLY A 14 -6.45 21.86 8.70
N THR A 15 -7.20 21.01 8.01
CA THR A 15 -7.54 21.20 6.59
C THR A 15 -8.33 22.47 6.34
N PHE A 16 -9.40 22.70 7.08
CA PHE A 16 -10.21 23.91 6.96
C PHE A 16 -9.39 25.17 7.22
N LEU A 17 -8.63 25.20 8.30
CA LEU A 17 -7.76 26.34 8.63
C LEU A 17 -6.68 26.59 7.58
N SER A 18 -6.20 25.55 6.92
CA SER A 18 -5.18 25.68 5.85
C SER A 18 -5.70 26.34 4.58
N GLN A 19 -7.02 26.39 4.38
CA GLN A 19 -7.66 27.03 3.22
C GLN A 19 -7.85 28.54 3.42
N ASP A 20 -7.98 29.01 4.66
CA ASP A 20 -8.02 30.44 4.96
C ASP A 20 -6.63 31.05 4.83
N SER A 21 -6.49 32.10 4.00
CA SER A 21 -5.21 32.79 3.77
C SER A 21 -4.57 33.33 5.05
N ARG A 22 -5.38 33.74 6.05
CA ARG A 22 -4.92 34.27 7.35
C ARG A 22 -4.47 33.16 8.30
N LEU A 23 -5.09 31.98 8.23
CA LEU A 23 -4.86 30.85 9.14
C LEU A 23 -4.08 29.71 8.49
N LYS A 24 -3.67 29.88 7.24
CA LYS A 24 -3.00 28.83 6.44
C LYS A 24 -1.80 28.20 7.18
N ARG A 25 -0.97 29.03 7.79
CA ARG A 25 0.22 28.55 8.54
C ARG A 25 -0.20 27.72 9.77
N THR A 26 -1.20 28.16 10.50
CA THR A 26 -1.76 27.42 11.64
C THR A 26 -2.33 26.07 11.21
N GLY A 27 -3.09 26.05 10.12
CA GLY A 27 -3.61 24.80 9.56
C GLY A 27 -2.50 23.78 9.21
N PHE A 28 -1.41 24.23 8.59
CA PHE A 28 -0.27 23.35 8.31
C PHE A 28 0.44 22.85 9.58
N TYR A 29 0.56 23.65 10.63
CA TYR A 29 1.09 23.18 11.91
C TYR A 29 0.19 22.13 12.56
N ILE A 30 -1.13 22.29 12.49
CA ILE A 30 -2.08 21.30 13.00
C ILE A 30 -1.93 19.98 12.20
N ILE A 31 -1.81 20.02 10.89
CA ILE A 31 -1.57 18.82 10.06
C ILE A 31 -0.23 18.17 10.41
N PHE A 32 0.79 18.93 10.69
CA PHE A 32 2.08 18.37 11.13
C PHE A 32 1.97 17.67 12.48
N ILE A 33 1.32 18.29 13.47
CA ILE A 33 1.05 17.68 14.78
C ILE A 33 0.18 16.43 14.63
N TYR A 34 -0.81 16.48 13.74
CA TYR A 34 -1.64 15.33 13.40
C TYR A 34 -0.82 14.14 12.88
N ILE A 35 0.08 14.37 11.92
CA ILE A 35 0.97 13.32 11.40
C ILE A 35 1.89 12.78 12.53
N LEU A 36 2.39 13.65 13.40
CA LEU A 36 3.21 13.26 14.53
C LEU A 36 2.43 12.39 15.54
N ALA A 37 1.17 12.72 15.81
CA ALA A 37 0.31 11.91 16.67
C ALA A 37 0.04 10.51 16.05
N LEU A 38 -0.22 10.46 14.75
CA LEU A 38 -0.37 9.19 14.02
C LEU A 38 0.92 8.35 14.04
N PHE A 39 2.07 9.01 13.93
CA PHE A 39 3.37 8.37 14.06
C PHE A 39 3.53 7.69 15.43
N VAL A 40 3.27 8.42 16.52
CA VAL A 40 3.35 7.87 17.88
C VAL A 40 2.42 6.66 18.03
N MET A 41 1.22 6.73 17.49
CA MET A 41 0.27 5.61 17.52
C MET A 41 0.78 4.36 16.79
N VAL A 42 1.44 4.52 15.64
CA VAL A 42 1.96 3.38 14.86
C VAL A 42 3.18 2.75 15.53
N VAL A 43 4.10 3.58 16.00
CA VAL A 43 5.38 3.10 16.56
C VAL A 43 5.18 2.43 17.92
N PHE A 44 4.35 3.04 18.77
CA PHE A 44 4.12 2.55 20.15
C PHE A 44 2.83 1.73 20.28
N ARG A 45 2.27 1.26 19.15
CA ARG A 45 1.17 0.31 19.20
C ARG A 45 1.65 -1.01 19.81
N TYR A 46 1.06 -1.42 20.90
CA TYR A 46 1.29 -2.72 21.48
C TYR A 46 0.06 -3.59 21.22
N ASP A 47 0.27 -4.73 20.56
CA ASP A 47 -0.78 -5.71 20.24
C ASP A 47 -2.07 -5.12 19.62
N VAL A 48 -1.90 -4.07 18.80
CA VAL A 48 -2.99 -3.44 18.07
C VAL A 48 -2.83 -3.69 16.58
N GLY A 49 -3.84 -4.29 15.99
CA GLY A 49 -3.88 -4.73 14.59
C GLY A 49 -3.79 -6.25 14.47
N THR A 50 -4.46 -6.80 13.47
CA THR A 50 -4.58 -8.26 13.25
C THR A 50 -3.23 -8.92 13.03
N ASP A 51 -2.30 -8.23 12.38
CA ASP A 51 -1.03 -8.79 11.94
C ASP A 51 0.15 -8.35 12.83
N TYR A 52 -0.11 -7.65 13.95
CA TYR A 52 0.95 -7.13 14.82
C TYR A 52 1.87 -8.23 15.35
N LEU A 53 1.26 -9.29 15.93
CA LEU A 53 2.00 -10.42 16.49
C LEU A 53 2.79 -11.16 15.41
N GLU A 54 2.22 -11.33 14.22
CA GLU A 54 2.88 -11.98 13.09
C GLU A 54 4.12 -11.19 12.63
N TYR A 55 4.02 -9.86 12.46
CA TYR A 55 5.16 -9.02 12.10
C TYR A 55 6.23 -8.97 13.18
N THR A 56 5.82 -9.01 14.45
CA THR A 56 6.74 -9.06 15.59
C THR A 56 7.49 -10.39 15.61
N ASP A 57 6.78 -11.52 15.42
CA ASP A 57 7.38 -12.84 15.27
C ASP A 57 8.36 -12.89 14.09
N TYR A 58 7.97 -12.41 12.92
CA TYR A 58 8.87 -12.33 11.76
C TYR A 58 10.14 -11.56 12.09
N TYR A 59 10.02 -10.39 12.71
CA TYR A 59 11.16 -9.57 13.07
C TYR A 59 12.15 -10.29 13.98
N TYR A 60 11.65 -10.96 15.01
CA TYR A 60 12.52 -11.64 15.97
C TYR A 60 13.06 -12.99 15.49
N ARG A 61 12.44 -13.63 14.50
CA ARG A 61 12.93 -14.85 13.85
C ARG A 61 14.04 -14.59 12.84
N ILE A 62 14.07 -13.42 12.21
CA ILE A 62 15.10 -13.07 11.23
C ILE A 62 16.44 -12.88 11.94
N HIS A 63 17.46 -13.52 11.41
CA HIS A 63 18.83 -13.43 11.91
C HIS A 63 19.47 -12.06 11.62
N SER A 64 20.59 -11.77 12.31
CA SER A 64 21.39 -10.58 12.02
C SER A 64 21.96 -10.62 10.60
N LEU A 65 22.38 -9.48 10.05
CA LEU A 65 22.85 -9.37 8.67
C LEU A 65 24.03 -10.31 8.35
N PHE A 66 24.87 -10.59 9.34
CA PHE A 66 26.05 -11.45 9.19
C PHE A 66 25.73 -12.95 9.32
N GLU A 67 24.54 -13.31 9.79
CA GLU A 67 24.07 -14.67 10.03
C GLU A 67 22.89 -15.04 9.13
N LEU A 68 22.56 -14.19 8.14
CA LEU A 68 21.45 -14.41 7.20
C LEU A 68 21.64 -15.70 6.42
N THR A 69 20.58 -16.50 6.39
CA THR A 69 20.47 -17.74 5.64
C THR A 69 19.34 -17.66 4.62
N SER A 70 19.24 -18.65 3.73
CA SER A 70 18.10 -18.74 2.81
C SER A 70 16.75 -18.93 3.53
N GLU A 71 16.77 -19.49 4.73
CA GLU A 71 15.57 -19.73 5.56
C GLU A 71 14.96 -18.41 6.10
N ASP A 72 15.76 -17.34 6.23
CA ASP A 72 15.28 -16.04 6.67
C ASP A 72 14.37 -15.37 5.63
N PHE A 73 14.50 -15.77 4.34
CA PHE A 73 13.72 -15.19 3.25
C PHE A 73 12.31 -15.83 3.12
N PHE A 74 11.66 -16.10 4.24
CA PHE A 74 10.26 -16.55 4.27
C PHE A 74 9.26 -15.42 4.02
N VAL A 75 9.70 -14.16 4.02
CA VAL A 75 8.97 -12.97 3.56
C VAL A 75 9.78 -12.22 2.51
N GLU A 76 9.23 -11.12 1.98
CA GLU A 76 9.88 -10.37 0.90
C GLU A 76 11.24 -9.79 1.32
N PRO A 77 12.21 -9.76 0.39
CA PRO A 77 13.62 -9.49 0.72
C PRO A 77 13.86 -8.09 1.31
N GLY A 78 13.07 -7.09 0.94
CA GLY A 78 13.22 -5.74 1.51
C GLY A 78 12.88 -5.68 2.99
N TYR A 79 11.86 -6.42 3.41
CA TYR A 79 11.51 -6.55 4.82
C TYR A 79 12.60 -7.32 5.58
N VAL A 80 13.09 -8.45 5.02
CA VAL A 80 14.14 -9.27 5.63
C VAL A 80 15.42 -8.46 5.81
N LEU A 81 15.92 -7.81 4.75
CA LEU A 81 17.15 -7.04 4.81
C LEU A 81 17.09 -5.88 5.80
N LEU A 82 15.97 -5.16 5.84
CA LEU A 82 15.78 -4.07 6.80
C LEU A 82 15.71 -4.60 8.24
N SER A 83 14.97 -5.67 8.47
CA SER A 83 14.86 -6.32 9.78
C SER A 83 16.22 -6.85 10.25
N SER A 84 16.95 -7.54 9.38
CA SER A 84 18.26 -8.09 9.65
C SER A 84 19.31 -7.01 10.00
N LEU A 85 19.29 -5.89 9.27
CA LEU A 85 20.14 -4.74 9.58
C LEU A 85 19.86 -4.20 10.99
N LEU A 86 18.59 -4.05 11.35
CA LEU A 86 18.18 -3.56 12.67
C LEU A 86 18.49 -4.57 13.77
N ARG A 87 18.33 -5.86 13.51
CA ARG A 87 18.71 -6.94 14.44
C ARG A 87 20.21 -6.93 14.71
N SER A 88 21.04 -6.61 13.70
CA SER A 88 22.49 -6.52 13.86
C SER A 88 22.96 -5.47 14.88
N ILE A 89 22.14 -4.44 15.09
CA ILE A 89 22.42 -3.38 16.09
C ILE A 89 21.58 -3.55 17.35
N GLY A 90 20.89 -4.69 17.53
CA GLY A 90 20.04 -4.96 18.68
C GLY A 90 18.80 -4.07 18.80
N ALA A 91 18.34 -3.52 17.70
CA ALA A 91 17.18 -2.63 17.70
C ALA A 91 15.87 -3.36 18.03
N PRO A 92 14.91 -2.70 18.69
CA PRO A 92 13.59 -3.27 18.93
C PRO A 92 12.69 -3.14 17.68
N PHE A 93 11.56 -3.89 17.66
CA PHE A 93 10.58 -3.89 16.56
C PHE A 93 9.97 -2.51 16.30
N GLU A 94 9.84 -1.68 17.33
CA GLU A 94 9.34 -0.30 17.24
C GLU A 94 10.18 0.55 16.29
N LEU A 95 11.52 0.33 16.25
CA LEU A 95 12.38 1.04 15.32
C LEU A 95 12.13 0.61 13.87
N LEU A 96 11.84 -0.67 13.61
CA LEU A 96 11.40 -1.15 12.30
C LEU A 96 10.10 -0.46 11.90
N SER A 97 9.09 -0.45 12.78
CA SER A 97 7.81 0.20 12.55
C SER A 97 7.97 1.70 12.25
N PHE A 98 8.87 2.38 12.97
CA PHE A 98 9.24 3.77 12.71
C PHE A 98 9.80 3.98 11.30
N ILE A 99 10.77 3.17 10.89
CA ILE A 99 11.42 3.32 9.59
C ILE A 99 10.41 3.03 8.46
N LEU A 100 9.57 1.99 8.59
CA LEU A 100 8.53 1.68 7.61
C LEU A 100 7.52 2.82 7.49
N PHE A 101 7.10 3.40 8.62
CA PHE A 101 6.24 4.59 8.62
C PHE A 101 6.91 5.78 7.90
N LEU A 102 8.17 6.06 8.18
CA LEU A 102 8.91 7.13 7.50
C LEU A 102 9.00 6.90 5.98
N ILE A 103 9.28 5.67 5.55
CA ILE A 103 9.32 5.32 4.12
C ILE A 103 7.98 5.66 3.46
N ILE A 104 6.86 5.24 4.09
CA ILE A 104 5.51 5.53 3.56
C ILE A 104 5.28 7.03 3.48
N VAL A 105 5.53 7.79 4.55
CA VAL A 105 5.29 9.24 4.59
C VAL A 105 6.15 9.99 3.57
N CYS A 106 7.43 9.63 3.45
CA CYS A 106 8.34 10.25 2.47
C CYS A 106 7.91 9.99 1.02
N ASN A 107 7.42 8.78 0.73
CA ASN A 107 6.92 8.44 -0.58
C ASN A 107 5.58 9.15 -0.87
N LEU A 108 4.66 9.14 0.09
CA LEU A 108 3.36 9.82 -0.01
C LEU A 108 3.50 11.32 -0.18
N LYS A 109 4.44 11.96 0.52
CA LYS A 109 4.73 13.39 0.34
C LYS A 109 4.93 13.73 -1.14
N ARG A 110 5.73 12.94 -1.85
CA ARG A 110 5.98 13.15 -3.29
C ARG A 110 4.72 12.91 -4.11
N ALA A 111 3.99 11.82 -3.84
CA ALA A 111 2.79 11.47 -4.58
C ALA A 111 1.69 12.51 -4.37
N ILE A 112 1.38 12.87 -3.13
CA ILE A 112 0.36 13.86 -2.79
C ILE A 112 0.70 15.22 -3.40
N ALA A 113 1.96 15.69 -3.29
CA ALA A 113 2.37 16.96 -3.88
C ALA A 113 2.27 17.00 -5.40
N PHE A 114 2.24 15.84 -6.06
CA PHE A 114 2.09 15.74 -7.51
C PHE A 114 0.63 15.60 -7.95
N PHE A 115 -0.16 14.77 -7.23
CA PHE A 115 -1.51 14.43 -7.66
C PHE A 115 -2.60 15.34 -7.07
N SER A 116 -2.28 16.18 -6.08
CA SER A 116 -3.27 16.98 -5.36
C SER A 116 -2.87 18.43 -5.20
N ASP A 117 -3.82 19.32 -5.43
CA ASP A 117 -3.70 20.75 -5.16
C ASP A 117 -3.95 21.06 -3.66
N ASN A 118 -4.61 20.16 -2.93
CA ASN A 118 -4.92 20.32 -1.51
C ASN A 118 -4.23 19.24 -0.66
N ILE A 119 -2.98 19.51 -0.28
CA ILE A 119 -2.16 18.57 0.50
C ILE A 119 -2.82 18.19 1.83
N PRO A 120 -3.32 19.12 2.66
CA PRO A 120 -3.98 18.79 3.93
C PRO A 120 -5.16 17.83 3.76
N LEU A 121 -6.05 18.12 2.82
CA LEU A 121 -7.21 17.27 2.54
C LEU A 121 -6.76 15.86 2.12
N SER A 122 -5.76 15.76 1.25
CA SER A 122 -5.25 14.46 0.80
C SER A 122 -4.65 13.63 1.93
N VAL A 123 -3.96 14.27 2.88
CA VAL A 123 -3.44 13.58 4.08
C VAL A 123 -4.60 13.04 4.92
N VAL A 124 -5.64 13.83 5.16
CA VAL A 124 -6.80 13.40 5.95
C VAL A 124 -7.56 12.28 5.26
N LEU A 125 -7.75 12.36 3.95
CA LEU A 125 -8.38 11.30 3.16
C LEU A 125 -7.55 10.00 3.17
N TYR A 126 -6.23 10.12 3.05
CA TYR A 126 -5.35 8.97 3.17
C TYR A 126 -5.50 8.29 4.54
N VAL A 127 -5.52 9.07 5.61
CA VAL A 127 -5.68 8.52 6.96
C VAL A 127 -7.05 7.86 7.13
N PHE A 128 -8.10 8.49 6.65
CA PHE A 128 -9.46 7.96 6.74
C PHE A 128 -9.61 6.62 5.99
N LEU A 129 -9.03 6.52 4.78
CA LEU A 129 -9.26 5.39 3.89
C LEU A 129 -8.26 4.24 4.10
N PHE A 130 -6.99 4.56 4.40
CA PHE A 130 -5.89 3.61 4.28
C PHE A 130 -5.04 3.44 5.53
N PHE A 131 -5.07 4.41 6.46
CA PHE A 131 -4.13 4.42 7.58
C PHE A 131 -4.22 3.17 8.44
N LEU A 132 -5.43 2.81 8.87
CA LEU A 132 -5.63 1.64 9.73
C LEU A 132 -5.23 0.34 9.00
N SER A 133 -5.55 0.23 7.72
CA SER A 133 -5.19 -0.96 6.94
C SER A 133 -3.69 -1.06 6.71
N PHE A 134 -3.04 0.00 6.24
CA PHE A 134 -1.65 -0.05 5.79
C PHE A 134 -0.61 0.15 6.91
N HIS A 135 -0.98 0.78 8.02
CA HIS A 135 -0.02 0.99 9.10
C HIS A 135 -0.22 0.04 10.31
N PHE A 136 -1.43 -0.54 10.44
CA PHE A 136 -1.72 -1.45 11.56
C PHE A 136 -1.77 -2.92 11.14
N ASN A 137 -2.25 -3.23 9.94
CA ASN A 137 -2.40 -4.60 9.49
C ASN A 137 -1.42 -4.91 8.35
N LEU A 138 -1.59 -4.33 7.19
CA LEU A 138 -0.88 -4.66 5.96
C LEU A 138 0.35 -3.76 5.75
N ILE A 139 1.29 -3.68 6.71
CA ILE A 139 2.38 -2.68 6.66
C ILE A 139 3.29 -2.85 5.43
N ARG A 140 3.60 -4.08 5.00
CA ARG A 140 4.39 -4.36 3.79
C ARG A 140 3.67 -3.89 2.53
N HIS A 141 2.36 -4.10 2.45
CA HIS A 141 1.52 -3.54 1.39
C HIS A 141 1.51 -2.02 1.40
N GLY A 142 1.40 -1.40 2.57
CA GLY A 142 1.45 0.06 2.72
C GLY A 142 2.74 0.65 2.17
N VAL A 143 3.88 0.04 2.48
CA VAL A 143 5.19 0.42 1.93
C VAL A 143 5.18 0.25 0.41
N MET A 144 4.76 -0.88 -0.10
CA MET A 144 4.68 -1.16 -1.53
C MET A 144 3.82 -0.13 -2.26
N VAL A 145 2.59 0.12 -1.81
CA VAL A 145 1.66 1.08 -2.41
C VAL A 145 2.25 2.50 -2.41
N SER A 146 2.94 2.88 -1.35
CA SER A 146 3.61 4.19 -1.28
C SER A 146 4.69 4.36 -2.37
N PHE A 147 5.47 3.31 -2.63
CA PHE A 147 6.43 3.27 -3.73
C PHE A 147 5.76 3.30 -5.10
N VAL A 148 4.63 2.62 -5.27
CA VAL A 148 3.84 2.62 -6.52
C VAL A 148 3.35 4.03 -6.82
N TRP A 149 2.73 4.73 -5.87
CA TRP A 149 2.26 6.09 -6.07
C TRP A 149 3.38 7.07 -6.37
N LYS A 150 4.52 6.94 -5.67
CA LYS A 150 5.73 7.72 -5.98
C LYS A 150 6.26 7.40 -7.38
N GLY A 151 6.28 6.13 -7.77
CA GLY A 151 6.70 5.68 -9.08
C GLY A 151 5.87 6.33 -10.19
N TYR A 152 4.55 6.32 -10.05
CA TYR A 152 3.65 6.99 -11.00
C TYR A 152 3.86 8.50 -11.05
N SER A 153 4.07 9.15 -9.91
CA SER A 153 4.39 10.58 -9.91
C SER A 153 5.65 10.90 -10.76
N TRP A 154 6.64 10.00 -10.76
CA TRP A 154 7.83 10.15 -11.60
C TRP A 154 7.56 9.82 -13.07
N TRP A 155 6.70 8.83 -13.31
CA TRP A 155 6.35 8.41 -14.67
C TRP A 155 5.59 9.49 -15.42
N PHE A 156 4.58 10.11 -14.78
CA PHE A 156 3.83 11.23 -15.35
C PHE A 156 4.71 12.45 -15.68
N VAL A 157 5.81 12.65 -14.97
CA VAL A 157 6.81 13.71 -15.27
C VAL A 157 7.85 13.26 -16.33
N GLY A 158 7.68 12.09 -16.93
CA GLY A 158 8.60 11.54 -17.94
C GLY A 158 9.88 10.93 -17.37
N LYS A 159 10.07 10.87 -16.06
CA LYS A 159 11.27 10.32 -15.41
C LYS A 159 11.18 8.80 -15.26
N LYS A 160 11.09 8.07 -16.39
CA LYS A 160 10.86 6.63 -16.47
C LYS A 160 11.81 5.79 -15.62
N LYS A 161 13.13 6.12 -15.60
CA LYS A 161 14.11 5.40 -14.78
C LYS A 161 13.80 5.48 -13.28
N ARG A 162 13.40 6.66 -12.79
CA ARG A 162 13.02 6.84 -11.37
C ARG A 162 11.71 6.11 -11.05
N ALA A 163 10.75 6.12 -11.97
CA ALA A 163 9.52 5.35 -11.84
C ALA A 163 9.82 3.86 -11.71
N PHE A 164 10.62 3.30 -12.61
CA PHE A 164 11.03 1.90 -12.59
C PHE A 164 11.72 1.52 -11.28
N ILE A 165 12.73 2.31 -10.85
CA ILE A 165 13.43 2.07 -9.57
C ILE A 165 12.44 2.07 -8.40
N SER A 166 11.50 3.02 -8.38
CA SER A 166 10.50 3.10 -7.31
C SER A 166 9.63 1.84 -7.26
N LEU A 167 9.17 1.33 -8.40
CA LEU A 167 8.34 0.13 -8.46
C LEU A 167 9.14 -1.14 -8.05
N VAL A 168 10.40 -1.23 -8.46
CA VAL A 168 11.29 -2.33 -8.02
C VAL A 168 11.52 -2.27 -6.51
N CYS A 169 11.78 -1.07 -5.94
CA CYS A 169 11.85 -0.92 -4.48
C CYS A 169 10.55 -1.35 -3.78
N GLY A 170 9.39 -1.04 -4.37
CA GLY A 170 8.11 -1.53 -3.87
C GLY A 170 8.00 -3.05 -3.88
N ALA A 171 8.51 -3.70 -4.94
CA ALA A 171 8.51 -5.14 -5.08
C ALA A 171 9.37 -5.85 -4.03
N MET A 172 10.39 -5.18 -3.51
CA MET A 172 11.19 -5.72 -2.40
C MET A 172 10.37 -5.86 -1.10
N PHE A 173 9.27 -5.11 -0.94
CA PHE A 173 8.39 -5.21 0.22
C PHE A 173 7.12 -6.01 -0.06
N HIS A 174 6.69 -6.08 -1.32
CA HIS A 174 5.59 -6.94 -1.74
C HIS A 174 5.60 -7.14 -3.26
N ALA A 175 5.65 -8.42 -3.67
CA ALA A 175 5.79 -8.82 -5.09
C ALA A 175 4.71 -8.24 -6.02
N LEU A 176 3.51 -7.93 -5.48
CA LEU A 176 2.42 -7.31 -6.24
C LEU A 176 2.84 -6.00 -6.95
N SER A 177 3.87 -5.30 -6.46
CA SER A 177 4.42 -4.11 -7.13
C SER A 177 4.87 -4.39 -8.57
N LEU A 178 5.30 -5.62 -8.88
CA LEU A 178 5.73 -6.01 -10.23
C LEU A 178 4.58 -5.95 -11.24
N CYS A 179 3.34 -6.23 -10.81
CA CYS A 179 2.16 -6.09 -11.65
C CYS A 179 1.98 -4.64 -12.14
N PHE A 180 2.38 -3.66 -11.32
CA PHE A 180 2.29 -2.25 -11.67
C PHE A 180 3.37 -1.79 -12.67
N LEU A 181 4.44 -2.61 -12.91
CA LEU A 181 5.40 -2.33 -13.98
C LEU A 181 4.74 -2.37 -15.35
N SER A 182 3.72 -3.20 -15.56
CA SER A 182 2.97 -3.29 -16.80
C SER A 182 2.38 -1.94 -17.21
N LEU A 183 1.98 -1.12 -16.24
CA LEU A 183 1.40 0.20 -16.50
C LEU A 183 2.42 1.21 -17.06
N LEU A 184 3.73 0.98 -16.88
CA LEU A 184 4.77 1.82 -17.52
C LEU A 184 4.82 1.66 -19.05
N PHE A 185 4.28 0.55 -19.57
CA PHE A 185 4.20 0.28 -21.01
C PHE A 185 2.89 0.74 -21.61
N ILE A 186 1.88 1.04 -20.79
CA ILE A 186 0.60 1.56 -21.26
C ILE A 186 0.79 3.02 -21.66
N HIS A 187 0.50 3.34 -22.92
CA HIS A 187 0.45 4.73 -23.35
C HIS A 187 -0.74 5.42 -22.69
N LEU A 188 -0.49 6.58 -22.07
CA LEU A 188 -1.55 7.45 -21.55
C LEU A 188 -2.31 8.08 -22.71
N ARG A 189 -3.07 7.26 -23.44
CA ARG A 189 -4.05 7.72 -24.43
C ARG A 189 -5.43 7.67 -23.77
N LYS A 190 -6.26 8.64 -24.10
CA LYS A 190 -7.69 8.53 -23.81
C LYS A 190 -8.23 7.37 -24.64
N TYR A 191 -8.53 6.27 -23.98
CA TYR A 191 -9.18 5.13 -24.63
C TYR A 191 -10.69 5.41 -24.72
N PRO A 192 -11.37 4.89 -25.75
CA PRO A 192 -12.83 4.98 -25.82
C PRO A 192 -13.48 4.31 -24.60
N ILE A 193 -14.62 4.86 -24.18
CA ILE A 193 -15.32 4.42 -22.94
C ILE A 193 -15.61 2.91 -22.91
N TYR A 194 -15.82 2.29 -24.06
CA TYR A 194 -16.10 0.87 -24.15
C TYR A 194 -14.92 -0.02 -23.71
N ILE A 195 -13.66 0.47 -23.81
CA ILE A 195 -12.50 -0.25 -23.29
C ILE A 195 -12.53 -0.27 -21.76
N TYR A 196 -12.82 0.87 -21.13
CA TYR A 196 -12.94 0.95 -19.67
C TYR A 196 -14.13 0.12 -19.17
N ALA A 197 -15.27 0.18 -19.85
CA ALA A 197 -16.42 -0.66 -19.55
C ALA A 197 -16.07 -2.16 -19.71
N GLY A 198 -15.34 -2.53 -20.75
CA GLY A 198 -14.87 -3.89 -20.96
C GLY A 198 -13.94 -4.39 -19.85
N VAL A 199 -12.97 -3.56 -19.42
CA VAL A 199 -12.08 -3.90 -18.29
C VAL A 199 -12.88 -4.06 -17.00
N LEU A 200 -13.88 -3.23 -16.76
CA LEU A 200 -14.77 -3.30 -15.62
C LEU A 200 -15.59 -4.59 -15.60
N VAL A 201 -16.25 -4.90 -16.71
CA VAL A 201 -17.05 -6.15 -16.86
C VAL A 201 -16.15 -7.37 -16.69
N PHE A 202 -14.96 -7.36 -17.32
CA PHE A 202 -13.99 -8.44 -17.18
C PHE A 202 -13.51 -8.63 -15.73
N SER A 203 -13.20 -7.53 -15.02
CA SER A 203 -12.84 -7.56 -13.60
C SER A 203 -13.97 -8.11 -12.74
N PHE A 204 -15.22 -7.79 -13.07
CA PHE A 204 -16.38 -8.29 -12.37
C PHE A 204 -16.57 -9.80 -12.60
N ILE A 205 -16.42 -10.27 -13.86
CA ILE A 205 -16.51 -11.70 -14.21
C ILE A 205 -15.43 -12.49 -13.47
N ILE A 206 -14.20 -12.01 -13.47
CA ILE A 206 -13.09 -12.65 -12.74
C ILE A 206 -13.39 -12.74 -11.24
N SER A 207 -13.92 -11.67 -10.68
CA SER A 207 -14.25 -11.64 -9.25
C SER A 207 -15.43 -12.55 -8.87
N ALA A 208 -16.36 -12.74 -9.79
CA ALA A 208 -17.49 -13.67 -9.60
C ALA A 208 -17.08 -15.14 -9.76
N HIS A 209 -16.00 -15.41 -10.49
CA HIS A 209 -15.49 -16.76 -10.75
C HIS A 209 -13.98 -16.86 -10.48
N PRO A 210 -13.54 -16.71 -9.23
CA PRO A 210 -12.13 -16.77 -8.87
C PRO A 210 -11.47 -18.09 -9.22
N ASP A 211 -12.21 -19.20 -9.16
CA ASP A 211 -11.73 -20.55 -9.47
C ASP A 211 -11.24 -20.70 -10.90
N TRP A 212 -11.86 -20.03 -11.84
CA TRP A 212 -11.43 -20.03 -13.25
C TRP A 212 -10.06 -19.36 -13.41
N LEU A 213 -9.85 -18.22 -12.77
CA LEU A 213 -8.56 -17.52 -12.77
C LEU A 213 -7.50 -18.35 -12.05
N LEU A 214 -7.85 -18.93 -10.91
CA LEU A 214 -6.97 -19.79 -10.13
C LEU A 214 -6.52 -21.01 -10.93
N SER A 215 -7.43 -21.71 -11.62
CA SER A 215 -7.10 -22.86 -12.45
C SER A 215 -6.21 -22.51 -13.64
N LEU A 216 -6.41 -21.33 -14.22
CA LEU A 216 -5.59 -20.84 -15.34
C LEU A 216 -4.18 -20.45 -14.86
N PHE A 217 -4.07 -19.83 -13.69
CA PHE A 217 -2.78 -19.54 -13.04
C PHE A 217 -2.08 -20.81 -12.59
N ASP A 218 -2.82 -21.78 -12.06
CA ASP A 218 -2.29 -23.09 -11.65
C ASP A 218 -1.64 -23.80 -12.85
N THR A 219 -2.33 -23.83 -13.97
CA THR A 219 -1.85 -24.47 -15.21
C THR A 219 -0.61 -23.74 -15.79
N LEU A 220 -0.59 -22.41 -15.78
CA LEU A 220 0.51 -21.62 -16.33
C LEU A 220 1.72 -21.58 -15.39
N LEU A 221 1.51 -21.47 -14.09
CA LEU A 221 2.60 -21.30 -13.12
C LEU A 221 3.22 -22.63 -12.70
N SER A 222 2.45 -23.71 -12.64
CA SER A 222 2.98 -25.05 -12.36
C SER A 222 4.03 -25.46 -13.40
N SER A 223 3.83 -25.05 -14.66
CA SER A 223 4.78 -25.32 -15.75
C SER A 223 6.05 -24.48 -15.71
N ILE A 224 6.05 -23.34 -15.00
CA ILE A 224 7.17 -22.37 -15.03
C ILE A 224 7.96 -22.34 -13.70
N ILE A 225 7.29 -22.49 -12.55
CA ILE A 225 7.87 -22.15 -11.23
C ILE A 225 7.96 -23.37 -10.30
N GLY A 226 7.34 -24.52 -10.65
CA GLY A 226 7.28 -25.69 -9.77
C GLY A 226 6.21 -25.57 -8.66
N THR A 227 5.86 -26.70 -8.06
CA THR A 227 4.74 -26.82 -7.11
C THR A 227 5.06 -26.38 -5.69
N ASP A 228 6.33 -26.13 -5.34
CA ASP A 228 6.77 -25.82 -3.97
C ASP A 228 6.83 -24.33 -3.64
N ASN A 229 6.22 -23.46 -4.46
CA ASN A 229 6.31 -22.05 -4.29
C ASN A 229 5.15 -21.50 -3.41
N ARG A 230 5.41 -20.44 -2.62
CA ARG A 230 4.41 -19.75 -1.79
C ARG A 230 3.19 -19.29 -2.55
N LEU A 231 3.35 -18.93 -3.85
CA LEU A 231 2.22 -18.57 -4.70
C LEU A 231 1.22 -19.73 -4.79
N PHE A 232 1.71 -20.95 -4.89
CA PHE A 232 0.93 -22.18 -4.89
C PHE A 232 0.21 -22.42 -3.56
N PHE A 233 0.88 -22.12 -2.43
CA PHE A 233 0.26 -22.19 -1.11
C PHE A 233 -0.92 -21.22 -0.97
N TYR A 234 -0.78 -19.98 -1.44
CA TYR A 234 -1.87 -19.00 -1.45
C TYR A 234 -3.00 -19.37 -2.42
N LEU A 235 -2.66 -19.91 -3.59
CA LEU A 235 -3.64 -20.35 -4.58
C LEU A 235 -4.46 -21.57 -4.11
N ASN A 236 -3.84 -22.48 -3.37
CA ASN A 236 -4.47 -23.70 -2.85
C ASN A 236 -5.16 -23.52 -1.47
N GLY A 237 -5.43 -22.28 -1.07
CA GLY A 237 -6.21 -22.00 0.14
C GLY A 237 -5.45 -22.24 1.45
N GLY A 238 -4.13 -22.05 1.48
CA GLY A 238 -3.30 -22.21 2.67
C GLY A 238 -3.66 -21.31 3.85
N HIS A 239 -4.57 -20.34 3.62
CA HIS A 239 -5.35 -19.66 4.66
C HIS A 239 -6.83 -19.88 4.35
N SER A 240 -7.32 -21.05 4.66
CA SER A 240 -8.64 -21.60 4.30
C SER A 240 -9.87 -20.83 4.82
N GLY A 241 -9.75 -19.62 5.29
CA GLY A 241 -10.86 -18.78 5.73
C GLY A 241 -11.25 -17.64 4.79
N VAL A 242 -10.35 -17.21 3.89
CA VAL A 242 -10.56 -15.93 3.19
C VAL A 242 -11.10 -16.09 1.76
N LEU A 243 -10.86 -17.22 1.10
CA LEU A 243 -11.28 -17.42 -0.29
C LEU A 243 -12.66 -18.07 -0.45
N ASN A 244 -13.21 -18.69 0.60
CA ASN A 244 -14.52 -19.39 0.51
C ASN A 244 -15.76 -18.47 0.64
N GLU A 245 -15.58 -17.17 0.91
CA GLU A 245 -16.67 -16.19 0.98
C GLU A 245 -16.45 -15.01 0.02
N THR A 246 -15.96 -15.27 -1.18
CA THR A 246 -15.82 -14.23 -2.21
C THR A 246 -17.16 -13.92 -2.87
N GLY A 247 -18.08 -13.41 -2.07
CA GLY A 247 -19.15 -12.57 -2.59
C GLY A 247 -18.58 -11.22 -3.00
N VAL A 248 -19.26 -10.54 -3.90
CA VAL A 248 -18.95 -9.15 -4.27
C VAL A 248 -18.91 -8.32 -3.00
N THR A 249 -17.70 -7.99 -2.54
CA THR A 249 -17.51 -7.28 -1.28
C THR A 249 -17.85 -5.80 -1.44
N ILE A 250 -18.35 -5.18 -0.36
CA ILE A 250 -18.58 -3.72 -0.30
C ILE A 250 -17.34 -2.94 -0.74
N GLY A 251 -16.12 -3.47 -0.45
CA GLY A 251 -14.86 -2.90 -0.91
C GLY A 251 -14.69 -2.86 -2.43
N MET A 252 -15.23 -3.83 -3.15
CA MET A 252 -15.21 -3.82 -4.62
C MET A 252 -16.13 -2.75 -5.19
N PHE A 253 -17.35 -2.60 -4.65
CA PHE A 253 -18.25 -1.51 -5.04
C PHE A 253 -17.64 -0.15 -4.75
N PHE A 254 -16.99 0.02 -3.60
CA PHE A 254 -16.32 1.26 -3.25
C PHE A 254 -15.18 1.59 -4.21
N ASN A 255 -14.31 0.63 -4.53
CA ASN A 255 -13.22 0.80 -5.50
C ASN A 255 -13.75 1.09 -6.91
N LEU A 256 -14.85 0.44 -7.33
CA LEU A 256 -15.52 0.70 -8.58
C LEU A 256 -16.07 2.13 -8.65
N THR A 257 -16.73 2.56 -7.57
CA THR A 257 -17.29 3.91 -7.48
C THR A 257 -16.17 4.96 -7.53
N LEU A 258 -15.07 4.76 -6.78
CA LEU A 258 -13.90 5.63 -6.83
C LEU A 258 -13.27 5.69 -8.23
N PHE A 259 -13.19 4.56 -8.92
CA PHE A 259 -12.69 4.51 -10.28
C PHE A 259 -13.60 5.28 -11.25
N CYS A 260 -14.91 5.09 -11.19
CA CYS A 260 -15.86 5.81 -12.01
C CYS A 260 -15.82 7.32 -11.75
N VAL A 261 -15.84 7.73 -10.47
CA VAL A 261 -15.73 9.15 -10.10
C VAL A 261 -14.41 9.75 -10.59
N SER A 262 -13.29 9.04 -10.41
CA SER A 262 -11.98 9.49 -10.89
C SER A 262 -11.95 9.62 -12.41
N TYR A 263 -12.57 8.70 -13.13
CA TYR A 263 -12.67 8.74 -14.58
C TYR A 263 -13.47 9.96 -15.06
N PHE A 264 -14.65 10.21 -14.48
CA PHE A 264 -15.47 11.37 -14.84
C PHE A 264 -14.78 12.70 -14.52
N LEU A 265 -14.08 12.79 -13.39
CA LEU A 265 -13.33 13.99 -13.02
C LEU A 265 -12.09 14.25 -13.91
N LEU A 266 -11.54 13.21 -14.54
CA LEU A 266 -10.39 13.32 -15.45
C LEU A 266 -10.78 13.59 -16.91
N ILE A 267 -12.04 13.37 -17.29
CA ILE A 267 -12.52 13.62 -18.68
C ILE A 267 -12.61 15.12 -18.97
N ASP A 268 -12.87 15.95 -17.97
CA ASP A 268 -13.08 17.39 -18.12
C ASP A 268 -11.78 18.21 -18.05
N LYS A 269 -10.62 17.59 -17.99
CA LYS A 269 -9.29 18.22 -18.08
C LYS A 269 -8.51 17.69 -19.27
#